data_41d8239461d5dd98de33815bcda8c342
#
_entry.id   41d8239461d5dd98de33815bcda8c342
#
_cell.length_a   1.000
_cell.length_b   1.000
_cell.length_c   1.000
_cell.angle_alpha   90.00
_cell.angle_beta   90.00
_cell.angle_gamma   90.00
#
_symmetry.space_group_name_H-M   'P 1'
#
loop_
_entity.id
_entity.type
_entity.pdbx_description
1 polymer ?
#
loop_
_entity_poly.entity_id
_entity_poly.type
_entity_poly.pdbx_seq_one_letter_code
_entity_poly.pdbx_strand_id
1 'polypeptide(L)'
;MPGPRFTPAALRFIRKFLRAVGPDAGVLQRRFRAAVSEEGFTALQLRALSAIAPSGLRDVTGIEEHIGYHAARLARMNVTPEQVGRALEAFDRLLPEGHEPAREQLSLATAFWVQQAYYRVRESESQAFFGIERAEVEAADSDAFLRSAVRVLTRAFRARCGRFLPQATETRARYVASPCAELPGCASYWAYPMKSGGVILLGFVKPYPWLAREFALLEAIAFRCDEAVQRDAARARMRALHAEARSAEEQERRRIGRDLHDEAGQSLMLLRLQLELLERDAGPEFRGRLAEIRGIAENTIAELRRIISALSPAVLERLGMEAAVRQLAGRFQRIHGGELRMRIGRLPRLPAETQEVVYRAAQELLQNAAKYSQAKTVNLSLGIADKYIRLCVSDNGAGFRADRARSEATGFGLLGLRERAAMVGGSVCIRSKPGKGTRITLLVPAGAQGVNGNVEDSRTLN
;
A
#
# COMPACT_ATOMS: atom_id res chain seq x y z
N MET A 1 -19.73 -30.87 -8.17
CA MET A 1 -20.29 -32.16 -8.61
C MET A 1 -21.73 -31.92 -8.98
N PRO A 2 -22.28 -32.54 -10.03
CA PRO A 2 -23.73 -32.50 -10.29
C PRO A 2 -24.49 -33.15 -9.13
N GLY A 3 -25.57 -32.49 -8.71
CA GLY A 3 -26.39 -32.99 -7.59
C GLY A 3 -27.10 -34.31 -7.90
N PRO A 4 -27.69 -34.96 -6.88
CA PRO A 4 -28.41 -36.21 -7.05
C PRO A 4 -29.55 -35.97 -8.04
N ARG A 5 -29.59 -36.75 -9.13
CA ARG A 5 -30.68 -36.74 -10.12
C ARG A 5 -31.65 -37.88 -9.77
N PHE A 6 -32.86 -37.51 -9.50
CA PHE A 6 -33.90 -38.52 -9.30
C PHE A 6 -34.21 -39.25 -10.62
N THR A 7 -34.32 -40.55 -10.54
CA THR A 7 -34.86 -41.34 -11.67
C THR A 7 -36.35 -41.01 -11.87
N PRO A 8 -36.90 -41.24 -13.08
CA PRO A 8 -38.34 -41.05 -13.31
C PRO A 8 -39.23 -41.85 -12.36
N ALA A 9 -38.76 -43.00 -11.91
CA ALA A 9 -39.46 -43.83 -10.91
C ALA A 9 -39.42 -43.15 -9.53
N ALA A 10 -38.27 -42.70 -9.07
CA ALA A 10 -38.09 -41.96 -7.83
C ALA A 10 -38.98 -40.71 -7.76
N LEU A 11 -39.02 -39.94 -8.86
CA LEU A 11 -39.86 -38.74 -8.96
C LEU A 11 -41.37 -39.07 -8.79
N ARG A 12 -41.83 -40.22 -9.33
CA ARG A 12 -43.21 -40.67 -9.15
C ARG A 12 -43.50 -41.02 -7.67
N PHE A 13 -42.58 -41.70 -7.01
CA PHE A 13 -42.75 -42.05 -5.59
C PHE A 13 -42.69 -40.79 -4.71
N ILE A 14 -41.78 -39.87 -4.95
CA ILE A 14 -41.70 -38.64 -4.17
C ILE A 14 -42.96 -37.78 -4.39
N ARG A 15 -43.47 -37.67 -5.63
CA ARG A 15 -44.74 -36.95 -5.89
C ARG A 15 -45.91 -37.57 -5.14
N LYS A 16 -46.02 -38.90 -5.11
CA LYS A 16 -47.07 -39.60 -4.37
C LYS A 16 -46.97 -39.32 -2.87
N PHE A 17 -45.73 -39.33 -2.33
CA PHE A 17 -45.48 -39.02 -0.94
C PHE A 17 -45.85 -37.56 -0.60
N LEU A 18 -45.38 -36.58 -1.39
CA LEU A 18 -45.69 -35.17 -1.14
C LEU A 18 -47.20 -34.89 -1.21
N ARG A 19 -47.93 -35.56 -2.11
CA ARG A 19 -49.42 -35.47 -2.17
C ARG A 19 -50.07 -36.06 -0.93
N ALA A 20 -49.52 -37.11 -0.37
CA ALA A 20 -50.03 -37.70 0.87
C ALA A 20 -49.81 -36.81 2.10
N VAL A 21 -48.68 -36.10 2.14
CA VAL A 21 -48.29 -35.18 3.24
C VAL A 21 -48.99 -33.82 3.12
N GLY A 22 -49.36 -33.41 1.92
CA GLY A 22 -49.90 -32.08 1.61
C GLY A 22 -51.14 -31.66 2.44
N PRO A 23 -52.20 -32.50 2.55
CA PRO A 23 -53.37 -32.15 3.35
C PRO A 23 -53.07 -31.84 4.81
N ASP A 24 -52.11 -32.55 5.40
CA ASP A 24 -51.73 -32.43 6.81
C ASP A 24 -50.57 -31.46 7.04
N ALA A 25 -50.08 -30.78 5.98
CA ALA A 25 -48.89 -29.93 6.05
C ALA A 25 -48.94 -28.88 7.17
N GLY A 26 -50.10 -28.25 7.38
CA GLY A 26 -50.29 -27.27 8.46
C GLY A 26 -50.20 -27.85 9.87
N VAL A 27 -50.69 -29.08 10.05
CA VAL A 27 -50.63 -29.81 11.33
C VAL A 27 -49.20 -30.25 11.58
N LEU A 28 -48.54 -30.84 10.56
CA LEU A 28 -47.17 -31.30 10.64
C LEU A 28 -46.20 -30.13 10.92
N GLN A 29 -46.42 -28.99 10.31
CA GLN A 29 -45.60 -27.78 10.60
C GLN A 29 -45.77 -27.28 12.03
N ARG A 30 -46.97 -27.30 12.61
CA ARG A 30 -47.18 -26.95 14.03
C ARG A 30 -46.49 -27.94 14.97
N ARG A 31 -46.65 -29.24 14.73
CA ARG A 31 -45.97 -30.29 15.50
C ARG A 31 -44.45 -30.21 15.37
N PHE A 32 -43.94 -29.96 14.18
CA PHE A 32 -42.53 -29.77 13.94
C PHE A 32 -41.95 -28.58 14.74
N ARG A 33 -42.63 -27.43 14.70
CA ARG A 33 -42.18 -26.25 15.50
C ARG A 33 -42.19 -26.57 17.00
N ALA A 34 -43.15 -27.32 17.48
CA ALA A 34 -43.16 -27.76 18.87
C ALA A 34 -42.00 -28.73 19.18
N ALA A 35 -41.72 -29.68 18.28
CA ALA A 35 -40.66 -30.68 18.47
C ALA A 35 -39.25 -30.07 18.47
N VAL A 36 -39.03 -28.96 17.75
CA VAL A 36 -37.72 -28.28 17.70
C VAL A 36 -37.66 -27.00 18.55
N SER A 37 -38.68 -26.76 19.39
CA SER A 37 -38.73 -25.55 20.25
C SER A 37 -37.61 -25.49 21.28
N GLU A 38 -37.11 -26.62 21.77
CA GLU A 38 -36.02 -26.75 22.73
C GLU A 38 -34.65 -26.46 22.12
N GLU A 39 -34.51 -26.53 20.80
CA GLU A 39 -33.26 -26.22 20.08
C GLU A 39 -32.94 -24.71 20.00
N GLY A 40 -33.82 -23.82 20.48
CA GLY A 40 -33.59 -22.37 20.56
C GLY A 40 -33.63 -21.65 19.21
N PHE A 41 -34.27 -22.22 18.19
CA PHE A 41 -34.38 -21.55 16.87
C PHE A 41 -35.27 -20.31 16.91
N THR A 42 -34.83 -19.26 16.25
CA THR A 42 -35.62 -18.03 16.01
C THR A 42 -36.80 -18.32 15.06
N ALA A 43 -37.80 -17.46 15.07
CA ALA A 43 -38.97 -17.60 14.16
C ALA A 43 -38.55 -17.60 12.67
N LEU A 44 -37.47 -16.87 12.31
CA LEU A 44 -36.95 -16.82 10.95
C LEU A 44 -36.25 -18.12 10.56
N GLN A 45 -35.48 -18.72 11.47
CA GLN A 45 -34.83 -20.02 11.28
C GLN A 45 -35.88 -21.14 11.15
N LEU A 46 -36.91 -21.15 12.03
CA LEU A 46 -38.01 -22.10 11.96
C LEU A 46 -38.79 -22.02 10.64
N ARG A 47 -38.98 -20.80 10.09
CA ARG A 47 -39.58 -20.66 8.75
C ARG A 47 -38.74 -21.30 7.67
N ALA A 48 -37.43 -21.11 7.70
CA ALA A 48 -36.49 -21.67 6.71
C ALA A 48 -36.42 -23.22 6.86
N LEU A 49 -36.33 -23.73 8.07
CA LEU A 49 -36.38 -25.18 8.38
C LEU A 49 -37.69 -25.81 7.90
N SER A 50 -38.84 -25.19 8.20
CA SER A 50 -40.14 -25.65 7.74
C SER A 50 -40.29 -25.68 6.22
N ALA A 51 -39.59 -24.79 5.51
CA ALA A 51 -39.62 -24.72 4.06
C ALA A 51 -38.86 -25.88 3.39
N ILE A 52 -37.76 -26.36 4.01
CA ILE A 52 -36.98 -27.51 3.50
C ILE A 52 -37.52 -28.85 3.95
N ALA A 53 -38.35 -28.89 4.97
CA ALA A 53 -39.04 -30.11 5.42
C ALA A 53 -40.08 -30.55 4.37
N PRO A 54 -40.39 -31.85 4.25
CA PRO A 54 -41.35 -32.39 3.27
C PRO A 54 -42.69 -31.66 3.19
N SER A 55 -43.24 -31.20 4.33
CA SER A 55 -44.47 -30.43 4.36
C SER A 55 -44.38 -29.01 3.74
N GLY A 56 -43.17 -28.51 3.57
CA GLY A 56 -42.90 -27.22 2.89
C GLY A 56 -42.71 -27.32 1.38
N LEU A 57 -42.55 -28.54 0.87
CA LEU A 57 -42.32 -28.82 -0.54
C LEU A 57 -43.66 -29.04 -1.26
N ARG A 58 -43.92 -28.21 -2.29
CA ARG A 58 -45.17 -28.25 -3.04
C ARG A 58 -45.16 -29.21 -4.23
N ASP A 59 -43.98 -29.29 -4.88
CA ASP A 59 -43.78 -30.15 -6.05
C ASP A 59 -42.29 -30.54 -6.13
N VAL A 60 -41.98 -31.53 -6.94
CA VAL A 60 -40.60 -31.96 -7.22
C VAL A 60 -39.87 -31.03 -8.21
N THR A 61 -40.61 -30.17 -8.91
CA THR A 61 -40.05 -29.20 -9.86
C THR A 61 -39.37 -28.07 -9.10
N GLY A 62 -38.03 -27.88 -9.35
CA GLY A 62 -37.25 -26.83 -8.66
C GLY A 62 -36.95 -27.12 -7.17
N ILE A 63 -37.14 -28.34 -6.71
CA ILE A 63 -36.92 -28.73 -5.30
C ILE A 63 -35.47 -28.49 -4.86
N GLU A 64 -34.49 -28.72 -5.72
CA GLU A 64 -33.06 -28.40 -5.48
C GLU A 64 -32.84 -26.93 -5.21
N GLU A 65 -33.37 -26.05 -6.07
CA GLU A 65 -33.26 -24.61 -5.94
C GLU A 65 -33.95 -24.11 -4.68
N HIS A 66 -35.12 -24.65 -4.37
CA HIS A 66 -35.90 -24.32 -3.18
C HIS A 66 -35.16 -24.70 -1.90
N ILE A 67 -34.69 -25.94 -1.79
CA ILE A 67 -33.92 -26.39 -0.62
C ILE A 67 -32.60 -25.62 -0.54
N GLY A 68 -31.87 -25.47 -1.64
CA GLY A 68 -30.62 -24.74 -1.68
C GLY A 68 -30.75 -23.26 -1.23
N TYR A 69 -31.85 -22.61 -1.62
CA TYR A 69 -32.12 -21.23 -1.17
C TYR A 69 -32.33 -21.15 0.34
N HIS A 70 -33.19 -21.99 0.91
CA HIS A 70 -33.49 -21.96 2.34
C HIS A 70 -32.33 -22.48 3.20
N ALA A 71 -31.57 -23.47 2.71
CA ALA A 71 -30.36 -23.96 3.37
C ALA A 71 -29.28 -22.90 3.41
N ALA A 72 -29.07 -22.16 2.31
CA ALA A 72 -28.14 -21.03 2.29
C ALA A 72 -28.54 -19.90 3.27
N ARG A 73 -29.84 -19.67 3.45
CA ARG A 73 -30.34 -18.74 4.49
C ARG A 73 -30.06 -19.23 5.89
N LEU A 74 -30.28 -20.54 6.16
CA LEU A 74 -29.96 -21.15 7.45
C LEU A 74 -28.45 -21.01 7.78
N ALA A 75 -27.58 -21.30 6.80
CA ALA A 75 -26.16 -21.12 6.94
C ALA A 75 -25.80 -19.66 7.34
N ARG A 76 -26.43 -18.66 6.69
CA ARG A 76 -26.20 -17.24 6.98
C ARG A 76 -26.84 -16.77 8.29
N MET A 77 -27.77 -17.52 8.84
CA MET A 77 -28.36 -17.32 10.17
C MET A 77 -27.61 -18.07 11.29
N ASN A 78 -26.40 -18.56 11.02
CA ASN A 78 -25.56 -19.34 11.96
C ASN A 78 -26.20 -20.67 12.45
N VAL A 79 -27.14 -21.27 11.69
CA VAL A 79 -27.59 -22.63 11.97
C VAL A 79 -26.55 -23.60 11.42
N THR A 80 -26.12 -24.60 12.18
CA THR A 80 -25.13 -25.58 11.69
C THR A 80 -25.80 -26.67 10.84
N PRO A 81 -25.04 -27.35 9.93
CA PRO A 81 -25.58 -28.51 9.19
C PRO A 81 -26.11 -29.60 10.09
N GLU A 82 -25.49 -29.84 11.25
CA GLU A 82 -25.91 -30.83 12.23
C GLU A 82 -27.25 -30.46 12.88
N GLN A 83 -27.45 -29.16 13.20
CA GLN A 83 -28.74 -28.68 13.71
C GLN A 83 -29.85 -28.85 12.67
N VAL A 84 -29.53 -28.58 11.38
CA VAL A 84 -30.49 -28.82 10.28
C VAL A 84 -30.80 -30.31 10.18
N GLY A 85 -29.79 -31.18 10.26
CA GLY A 85 -29.97 -32.64 10.26
C GLY A 85 -30.89 -33.13 11.38
N ARG A 86 -30.62 -32.75 12.63
CA ARG A 86 -31.45 -33.09 13.78
C ARG A 86 -32.89 -32.60 13.63
N ALA A 87 -33.07 -31.38 13.13
CA ALA A 87 -34.41 -30.84 12.89
C ALA A 87 -35.16 -31.64 11.82
N LEU A 88 -34.52 -32.07 10.74
CA LEU A 88 -35.12 -32.89 9.69
C LEU A 88 -35.43 -34.30 10.18
N GLU A 89 -34.58 -34.91 11.00
CA GLU A 89 -34.86 -36.19 11.67
C GLU A 89 -36.05 -36.07 12.61
N ALA A 90 -36.15 -34.97 13.40
CA ALA A 90 -37.31 -34.73 14.25
C ALA A 90 -38.60 -34.61 13.42
N PHE A 91 -38.52 -33.97 12.24
CA PHE A 91 -39.64 -33.91 11.30
C PHE A 91 -40.03 -35.30 10.75
N ASP A 92 -39.03 -36.11 10.38
CA ASP A 92 -39.25 -37.45 9.81
C ASP A 92 -40.00 -38.37 10.78
N ARG A 93 -39.75 -38.25 12.10
CA ARG A 93 -40.48 -38.97 13.14
C ARG A 93 -41.97 -38.60 13.28
N LEU A 94 -42.37 -37.45 12.74
CA LEU A 94 -43.75 -36.97 12.74
C LEU A 94 -44.55 -37.43 11.52
N LEU A 95 -43.86 -37.99 10.51
CA LEU A 95 -44.51 -38.46 9.29
C LEU A 95 -45.28 -39.77 9.54
N PRO A 96 -46.41 -39.95 8.83
CA PRO A 96 -47.16 -41.22 8.90
C PRO A 96 -46.33 -42.39 8.37
N GLU A 97 -46.60 -43.57 8.84
CA GLU A 97 -45.99 -44.81 8.33
C GLU A 97 -46.22 -45.00 6.83
N GLY A 98 -45.28 -45.59 6.14
CA GLY A 98 -45.34 -45.79 4.70
C GLY A 98 -44.48 -44.82 3.90
N HIS A 99 -44.35 -45.09 2.61
CA HIS A 99 -43.54 -44.31 1.68
C HIS A 99 -42.01 -44.28 1.98
N GLU A 100 -41.48 -45.28 2.76
CA GLU A 100 -40.05 -45.34 3.20
C GLU A 100 -39.07 -45.09 2.05
N PRO A 101 -39.19 -45.72 0.84
CA PRO A 101 -38.23 -45.47 -0.24
C PRO A 101 -38.21 -44.02 -0.74
N ALA A 102 -39.37 -43.33 -0.71
CA ALA A 102 -39.46 -41.93 -1.13
C ALA A 102 -38.90 -41.00 -0.05
N ARG A 103 -39.16 -41.31 1.23
CA ARG A 103 -38.64 -40.58 2.40
C ARG A 103 -37.14 -40.64 2.45
N GLU A 104 -36.53 -41.84 2.31
CA GLU A 104 -35.07 -42.04 2.35
C GLU A 104 -34.39 -41.30 1.21
N GLN A 105 -34.88 -41.43 -0.03
CA GLN A 105 -34.31 -40.75 -1.19
C GLN A 105 -34.40 -39.22 -1.06
N LEU A 106 -35.54 -38.71 -0.57
CA LEU A 106 -35.70 -37.27 -0.38
C LEU A 106 -34.81 -36.75 0.74
N SER A 107 -34.66 -37.51 1.84
CA SER A 107 -33.79 -37.19 2.97
C SER A 107 -32.32 -37.10 2.52
N LEU A 108 -31.83 -38.12 1.80
CA LEU A 108 -30.45 -38.12 1.26
C LEU A 108 -30.20 -36.97 0.31
N ALA A 109 -31.15 -36.70 -0.60
CA ALA A 109 -31.02 -35.57 -1.53
C ALA A 109 -31.04 -34.22 -0.80
N THR A 110 -31.93 -34.08 0.21
CA THR A 110 -32.01 -32.86 1.03
C THR A 110 -30.71 -32.63 1.79
N ALA A 111 -30.15 -33.67 2.42
CA ALA A 111 -28.87 -33.57 3.13
C ALA A 111 -27.75 -33.15 2.19
N PHE A 112 -27.70 -33.72 0.97
CA PHE A 112 -26.70 -33.30 -0.04
C PHE A 112 -26.86 -31.83 -0.44
N TRP A 113 -28.06 -31.36 -0.76
CA TRP A 113 -28.29 -29.96 -1.17
C TRP A 113 -28.07 -28.97 -0.03
N VAL A 114 -28.40 -29.35 1.19
CA VAL A 114 -28.05 -28.57 2.39
C VAL A 114 -26.53 -28.42 2.47
N GLN A 115 -25.79 -29.53 2.43
CA GLN A 115 -24.35 -29.51 2.53
C GLN A 115 -23.70 -28.69 1.42
N GLN A 116 -24.19 -28.82 0.18
CA GLN A 116 -23.75 -28.05 -0.96
C GLN A 116 -24.02 -26.51 -0.78
N ALA A 117 -25.20 -26.17 -0.23
CA ALA A 117 -25.53 -24.77 0.03
C ALA A 117 -24.61 -24.14 1.08
N TYR A 118 -24.28 -24.87 2.14
CA TYR A 118 -23.33 -24.45 3.17
C TYR A 118 -21.93 -24.29 2.62
N TYR A 119 -21.49 -25.21 1.79
CA TYR A 119 -20.20 -25.11 1.10
C TYR A 119 -20.13 -23.83 0.25
N ARG A 120 -21.15 -23.56 -0.58
CA ARG A 120 -21.23 -22.36 -1.41
C ARG A 120 -21.20 -21.05 -0.60
N VAL A 121 -21.85 -21.03 0.58
CA VAL A 121 -21.80 -19.87 1.47
C VAL A 121 -20.38 -19.65 1.99
N ARG A 122 -19.71 -20.71 2.49
CA ARG A 122 -18.31 -20.61 2.95
C ARG A 122 -17.35 -20.21 1.84
N GLU A 123 -17.52 -20.78 0.66
CA GLU A 123 -16.70 -20.44 -0.51
C GLU A 123 -16.85 -18.96 -0.90
N SER A 124 -18.09 -18.45 -0.91
CA SER A 124 -18.36 -17.03 -1.19
C SER A 124 -17.72 -16.11 -0.16
N GLU A 125 -17.72 -16.48 1.11
CA GLU A 125 -17.04 -15.73 2.18
C GLU A 125 -15.52 -15.72 1.99
N SER A 126 -14.93 -16.90 1.72
CA SER A 126 -13.50 -16.99 1.45
C SER A 126 -13.08 -16.17 0.23
N GLN A 127 -13.86 -16.22 -0.85
CA GLN A 127 -13.63 -15.41 -2.05
C GLN A 127 -13.72 -13.91 -1.76
N ALA A 128 -14.60 -13.48 -0.86
CA ALA A 128 -14.68 -12.10 -0.43
C ALA A 128 -13.39 -11.67 0.30
N PHE A 129 -12.88 -12.46 1.24
CA PHE A 129 -11.61 -12.17 1.93
C PHE A 129 -10.41 -12.12 0.97
N PHE A 130 -10.25 -13.12 0.09
CA PHE A 130 -9.21 -13.11 -0.93
C PHE A 130 -9.32 -11.91 -1.88
N GLY A 131 -10.56 -11.53 -2.23
CA GLY A 131 -10.80 -10.35 -3.03
C GLY A 131 -10.34 -9.04 -2.35
N ILE A 132 -10.51 -8.94 -1.04
CA ILE A 132 -10.04 -7.79 -0.25
C ILE A 132 -8.51 -7.78 -0.15
N GLU A 133 -7.88 -8.92 0.16
CA GLU A 133 -6.41 -9.02 0.21
C GLU A 133 -5.77 -8.65 -1.13
N ARG A 134 -6.34 -9.14 -2.22
CA ARG A 134 -5.89 -8.79 -3.55
C ARG A 134 -6.08 -7.30 -3.86
N ALA A 135 -7.23 -6.73 -3.48
CA ALA A 135 -7.50 -5.30 -3.67
C ALA A 135 -6.52 -4.42 -2.88
N GLU A 136 -6.11 -4.85 -1.68
CA GLU A 136 -5.11 -4.15 -0.85
C GLU A 136 -3.72 -4.14 -1.53
N VAL A 137 -3.32 -5.26 -2.15
CA VAL A 137 -2.01 -5.38 -2.83
C VAL A 137 -1.98 -4.58 -4.15
N GLU A 138 -3.09 -4.58 -4.90
CA GLU A 138 -3.18 -3.95 -6.22
C GLU A 138 -3.48 -2.44 -6.16
N ALA A 139 -3.97 -1.92 -5.04
CA ALA A 139 -4.36 -0.52 -4.90
C ALA A 139 -3.14 0.41 -4.83
N ALA A 140 -3.21 1.53 -5.55
CA ALA A 140 -2.19 2.57 -5.51
C ALA A 140 -2.29 3.44 -4.24
N ASP A 141 -3.50 3.61 -3.71
CA ASP A 141 -3.83 4.42 -2.54
C ASP A 141 -5.05 3.86 -1.79
N SER A 142 -5.32 4.41 -0.62
CA SER A 142 -6.46 4.00 0.22
C SER A 142 -7.81 4.19 -0.46
N ASP A 143 -7.99 5.21 -1.28
CA ASP A 143 -9.23 5.46 -1.99
C ASP A 143 -9.49 4.42 -3.08
N ALA A 144 -8.47 4.05 -3.84
CA ALA A 144 -8.53 2.98 -4.84
C ALA A 144 -8.83 1.63 -4.17
N PHE A 145 -8.21 1.38 -3.01
CA PHE A 145 -8.47 0.21 -2.20
C PHE A 145 -9.93 0.15 -1.75
N LEU A 146 -10.47 1.20 -1.13
CA LEU A 146 -11.85 1.26 -0.64
C LEU A 146 -12.87 1.08 -1.78
N ARG A 147 -12.64 1.71 -2.93
CA ARG A 147 -13.49 1.48 -4.14
C ARG A 147 -13.47 0.01 -4.58
N SER A 148 -12.33 -0.65 -4.50
CA SER A 148 -12.21 -2.07 -4.85
C SER A 148 -12.86 -2.96 -3.80
N ALA A 149 -12.71 -2.67 -2.51
CA ALA A 149 -13.35 -3.36 -1.41
C ALA A 149 -14.88 -3.30 -1.52
N VAL A 150 -15.44 -2.14 -1.82
CA VAL A 150 -16.89 -2.00 -2.05
C VAL A 150 -17.36 -2.85 -3.23
N ARG A 151 -16.59 -2.95 -4.31
CA ARG A 151 -16.94 -3.86 -5.43
C ARG A 151 -16.92 -5.34 -5.03
N VAL A 152 -15.96 -5.75 -4.20
CA VAL A 152 -15.90 -7.11 -3.65
C VAL A 152 -17.13 -7.39 -2.79
N LEU A 153 -17.47 -6.49 -1.86
CA LEU A 153 -18.65 -6.59 -1.01
C LEU A 153 -19.94 -6.64 -1.82
N THR A 154 -20.08 -5.78 -2.84
CA THR A 154 -21.25 -5.74 -3.72
C THR A 154 -21.49 -7.12 -4.37
N ARG A 155 -20.44 -7.78 -4.81
CA ARG A 155 -20.52 -9.14 -5.40
C ARG A 155 -20.84 -10.20 -4.34
N ALA A 156 -20.13 -10.17 -3.21
CA ALA A 156 -20.28 -11.17 -2.15
C ALA A 156 -21.71 -11.21 -1.58
N PHE A 157 -22.32 -10.03 -1.41
CA PHE A 157 -23.68 -9.89 -0.89
C PHE A 157 -24.77 -9.85 -1.98
N ARG A 158 -24.40 -9.98 -3.26
CA ARG A 158 -25.31 -9.86 -4.39
C ARG A 158 -26.10 -8.55 -4.36
N ALA A 159 -25.50 -7.49 -3.86
CA ALA A 159 -26.07 -6.17 -3.89
C ALA A 159 -26.13 -5.65 -5.33
N ARG A 160 -27.11 -4.79 -5.63
CA ARG A 160 -27.21 -4.14 -6.94
C ARG A 160 -26.07 -3.17 -7.18
N CYS A 161 -25.72 -2.40 -6.16
CA CYS A 161 -24.64 -1.43 -6.17
C CYS A 161 -24.07 -1.24 -4.77
N GLY A 162 -22.87 -0.67 -4.71
CA GLY A 162 -22.25 -0.26 -3.47
C GLY A 162 -21.49 1.04 -3.65
N ARG A 163 -21.38 1.82 -2.57
CA ARG A 163 -20.63 3.08 -2.51
C ARG A 163 -19.89 3.21 -1.20
N PHE A 164 -18.77 3.90 -1.24
CA PHE A 164 -18.12 4.45 -0.06
C PHE A 164 -18.31 5.96 -0.03
N LEU A 165 -18.80 6.49 1.08
CA LEU A 165 -19.02 7.93 1.31
C LEU A 165 -18.04 8.41 2.38
N PRO A 166 -16.98 9.16 2.02
CA PRO A 166 -15.92 9.54 2.96
C PRO A 166 -16.34 10.58 4.01
N GLN A 167 -17.37 11.37 3.73
CA GLN A 167 -17.83 12.47 4.61
C GLN A 167 -19.14 12.17 5.35
N ALA A 168 -19.64 10.95 5.29
CA ALA A 168 -20.89 10.62 5.96
C ALA A 168 -20.68 10.45 7.47
N THR A 169 -21.61 10.99 8.27
CA THR A 169 -21.55 11.03 9.74
C THR A 169 -22.36 9.91 10.40
N GLU A 170 -22.65 8.82 9.70
CA GLU A 170 -23.31 7.66 10.29
C GLU A 170 -22.46 7.08 11.42
N THR A 171 -23.06 6.91 12.59
CA THR A 171 -22.34 6.40 13.77
C THR A 171 -22.66 4.93 14.08
N ARG A 172 -23.69 4.37 13.45
CA ARG A 172 -24.14 2.99 13.69
C ARG A 172 -24.46 2.24 12.41
N ALA A 173 -24.07 0.98 12.37
CA ALA A 173 -24.45 0.09 11.29
C ALA A 173 -25.98 -0.12 11.31
N ARG A 174 -26.63 0.08 10.15
CA ARG A 174 -28.08 -0.07 10.05
C ARG A 174 -28.53 -0.63 8.70
N TYR A 175 -29.66 -1.34 8.74
CA TYR A 175 -30.46 -1.66 7.58
C TYR A 175 -31.60 -0.64 7.43
N VAL A 176 -31.82 -0.16 6.21
CA VAL A 176 -32.86 0.80 5.90
C VAL A 176 -33.74 0.25 4.77
N ALA A 177 -35.02 0.09 5.06
CA ALA A 177 -36.02 -0.43 4.11
C ALA A 177 -36.68 0.70 3.31
N SER A 178 -35.86 1.63 2.79
CA SER A 178 -36.28 2.74 1.92
C SER A 178 -35.23 3.04 0.88
N PRO A 179 -35.59 3.69 -0.25
CA PRO A 179 -34.63 4.15 -1.24
C PRO A 179 -33.63 5.16 -0.67
N CYS A 180 -32.42 5.17 -1.25
CA CYS A 180 -31.36 6.12 -0.94
C CYS A 180 -30.95 6.85 -2.21
N ALA A 181 -30.79 8.19 -2.15
CA ALA A 181 -30.36 9.00 -3.31
C ALA A 181 -28.99 8.56 -3.85
N GLU A 182 -28.10 8.11 -2.95
CA GLU A 182 -26.74 7.64 -3.30
C GLU A 182 -26.72 6.27 -3.98
N LEU A 183 -27.84 5.52 -3.96
CA LEU A 183 -27.97 4.15 -4.46
C LEU A 183 -29.19 4.04 -5.40
N PRO A 184 -29.10 4.55 -6.63
CA PRO A 184 -30.23 4.62 -7.55
C PRO A 184 -30.78 3.21 -7.90
N GLY A 185 -32.11 3.10 -7.88
CA GLY A 185 -32.83 1.87 -8.22
C GLY A 185 -32.74 0.77 -7.17
N CYS A 186 -32.39 1.10 -5.94
CA CYS A 186 -32.43 0.19 -4.78
C CYS A 186 -33.65 0.49 -3.91
N ALA A 187 -34.35 -0.55 -3.44
CA ALA A 187 -35.50 -0.46 -2.54
C ALA A 187 -35.11 -0.46 -1.07
N SER A 188 -33.92 -0.91 -0.77
CA SER A 188 -33.35 -0.93 0.58
C SER A 188 -31.82 -0.87 0.53
N TYR A 189 -31.19 -0.54 1.63
CA TYR A 189 -29.73 -0.53 1.71
C TYR A 189 -29.22 -0.87 3.11
N TRP A 190 -27.96 -1.31 3.15
CA TRP A 190 -27.15 -1.40 4.35
C TRP A 190 -26.20 -0.21 4.42
N ALA A 191 -26.07 0.40 5.60
CA ALA A 191 -25.10 1.41 5.91
C ALA A 191 -24.18 0.90 7.02
N TYR A 192 -22.88 0.85 6.77
CA TYR A 192 -21.87 0.42 7.72
C TYR A 192 -20.80 1.51 7.91
N PRO A 193 -20.74 2.19 9.07
CA PRO A 193 -19.73 3.19 9.36
C PRO A 193 -18.36 2.54 9.60
N MET A 194 -17.32 3.12 9.02
CA MET A 194 -15.95 2.73 9.24
C MET A 194 -15.31 3.53 10.38
N LYS A 195 -14.42 2.91 11.15
CA LYS A 195 -13.69 3.57 12.24
C LYS A 195 -12.71 4.64 11.73
N SER A 196 -12.17 4.44 10.53
CA SER A 196 -11.29 5.40 9.84
C SER A 196 -12.03 6.63 9.29
N GLY A 197 -13.35 6.64 9.40
CA GLY A 197 -14.25 7.66 8.84
C GLY A 197 -14.93 7.21 7.55
N GLY A 198 -16.11 7.78 7.29
CA GLY A 198 -16.94 7.43 6.14
C GLY A 198 -17.84 6.20 6.36
N VAL A 199 -18.64 5.90 5.35
CA VAL A 199 -19.69 4.86 5.41
C VAL A 199 -19.67 4.00 4.15
N ILE A 200 -19.69 2.69 4.32
CA ILE A 200 -19.94 1.74 3.23
C ILE A 200 -21.46 1.58 3.08
N LEU A 201 -21.96 1.81 1.87
CA LEU A 201 -23.35 1.59 1.49
C LEU A 201 -23.46 0.41 0.53
N LEU A 202 -24.41 -0.51 0.79
CA LEU A 202 -24.74 -1.61 -0.11
C LEU A 202 -26.24 -1.60 -0.39
N GLY A 203 -26.65 -1.44 -1.65
CA GLY A 203 -28.02 -1.30 -2.08
C GLY A 203 -28.62 -2.56 -2.69
N PHE A 204 -29.87 -2.85 -2.37
CA PHE A 204 -30.62 -4.03 -2.81
C PHE A 204 -31.91 -3.66 -3.53
N VAL A 205 -32.25 -4.40 -4.59
CA VAL A 205 -33.48 -4.21 -5.38
C VAL A 205 -34.74 -4.57 -4.57
N LYS A 206 -34.64 -5.54 -3.67
CA LYS A 206 -35.73 -5.97 -2.78
C LYS A 206 -35.29 -5.76 -1.34
N PRO A 207 -36.23 -5.60 -0.38
CA PRO A 207 -35.91 -5.56 1.02
C PRO A 207 -35.08 -6.79 1.45
N TYR A 208 -33.90 -6.55 1.96
CA TYR A 208 -32.96 -7.59 2.36
C TYR A 208 -32.33 -7.25 3.70
N PRO A 209 -32.98 -7.59 4.82
CA PRO A 209 -32.45 -7.35 6.14
C PRO A 209 -31.20 -8.21 6.39
N TRP A 210 -30.28 -7.73 7.21
CA TRP A 210 -29.07 -8.45 7.56
C TRP A 210 -29.37 -9.79 8.21
N LEU A 211 -28.64 -10.80 7.80
CA LEU A 211 -28.51 -12.06 8.51
C LEU A 211 -27.24 -12.04 9.37
N ALA A 212 -27.24 -12.73 10.51
CA ALA A 212 -26.18 -12.61 11.52
C ALA A 212 -24.77 -12.83 10.95
N ARG A 213 -24.60 -13.85 10.10
CA ARG A 213 -23.30 -14.19 9.50
C ARG A 213 -22.88 -13.19 8.42
N GLU A 214 -23.82 -12.61 7.71
CA GLU A 214 -23.56 -11.57 6.71
C GLU A 214 -23.09 -10.29 7.38
N PHE A 215 -23.72 -9.93 8.50
CA PHE A 215 -23.28 -8.79 9.29
C PHE A 215 -21.86 -8.99 9.83
N ALA A 216 -21.58 -10.17 10.41
CA ALA A 216 -20.24 -10.51 10.91
C ALA A 216 -19.17 -10.49 9.80
N LEU A 217 -19.50 -10.96 8.60
CA LEU A 217 -18.61 -10.91 7.45
C LEU A 217 -18.32 -9.45 7.02
N LEU A 218 -19.37 -8.62 6.93
CA LEU A 218 -19.23 -7.21 6.60
C LEU A 218 -18.37 -6.48 7.64
N GLU A 219 -18.61 -6.74 8.93
CA GLU A 219 -17.85 -6.19 10.04
C GLU A 219 -16.36 -6.58 9.96
N ALA A 220 -16.06 -7.85 9.74
CA ALA A 220 -14.70 -8.34 9.59
C ALA A 220 -13.96 -7.70 8.39
N ILE A 221 -14.65 -7.55 7.25
CA ILE A 221 -14.08 -6.91 6.07
C ILE A 221 -13.88 -5.41 6.30
N ALA A 222 -14.84 -4.72 6.90
CA ALA A 222 -14.73 -3.30 7.23
C ALA A 222 -13.57 -3.04 8.20
N PHE A 223 -13.39 -3.91 9.19
CA PHE A 223 -12.24 -3.84 10.10
C PHE A 223 -10.89 -3.94 9.34
N ARG A 224 -10.78 -4.87 8.38
CA ARG A 224 -9.59 -4.99 7.53
C ARG A 224 -9.36 -3.74 6.68
N CYS A 225 -10.43 -3.15 6.16
CA CYS A 225 -10.35 -1.88 5.43
C CYS A 225 -9.85 -0.75 6.33
N ASP A 226 -10.36 -0.64 7.56
CA ASP A 226 -9.91 0.35 8.55
C ASP A 226 -8.42 0.20 8.87
N GLU A 227 -7.94 -1.03 9.10
CA GLU A 227 -6.52 -1.28 9.35
C GLU A 227 -5.63 -0.87 8.17
N ALA A 228 -6.04 -1.15 6.94
CA ALA A 228 -5.29 -0.78 5.75
C ALA A 228 -5.19 0.75 5.60
N VAL A 229 -6.29 1.48 5.78
CA VAL A 229 -6.32 2.95 5.74
C VAL A 229 -5.44 3.56 6.84
N GLN A 230 -5.51 3.04 8.07
CA GLN A 230 -4.68 3.52 9.18
C GLN A 230 -3.19 3.26 8.95
N ARG A 231 -2.83 2.09 8.39
CA ARG A 231 -1.44 1.77 8.04
C ARG A 231 -0.88 2.73 6.99
N ASP A 232 -1.65 3.06 5.96
CA ASP A 232 -1.24 4.01 4.93
C ASP A 232 -1.06 5.43 5.49
N ALA A 233 -1.99 5.89 6.34
CA ALA A 233 -1.88 7.17 7.02
C ALA A 233 -0.65 7.25 7.95
N ALA A 234 -0.36 6.18 8.69
CA ALA A 234 0.82 6.10 9.54
C ALA A 234 2.12 6.13 8.71
N ARG A 235 2.17 5.41 7.59
CA ARG A 235 3.32 5.44 6.66
C ARG A 235 3.53 6.83 6.06
N ALA A 236 2.47 7.52 5.69
CA ALA A 236 2.54 8.89 5.16
C ALA A 236 3.09 9.86 6.21
N ARG A 237 2.59 9.79 7.46
CA ARG A 237 3.11 10.59 8.58
C ARG A 237 4.59 10.33 8.85
N MET A 238 4.99 9.07 8.87
CA MET A 238 6.39 8.68 9.09
C MET A 238 7.31 9.27 8.01
N ARG A 239 6.88 9.22 6.73
CA ARG A 239 7.64 9.83 5.62
C ARG A 239 7.78 11.35 5.79
N ALA A 240 6.71 12.03 6.19
CA ALA A 240 6.72 13.47 6.45
C ALA A 240 7.70 13.83 7.59
N LEU A 241 7.63 13.13 8.72
CA LEU A 241 8.54 13.33 9.85
C LEU A 241 10.01 13.07 9.48
N HIS A 242 10.29 12.04 8.67
CA HIS A 242 11.64 11.80 8.18
C HIS A 242 12.14 12.91 7.24
N ALA A 243 11.27 13.48 6.41
CA ALA A 243 11.64 14.59 5.54
C ALA A 243 11.94 15.86 6.36
N GLU A 244 11.11 16.17 7.37
CA GLU A 244 11.33 17.29 8.29
C GLU A 244 12.64 17.14 9.10
N ALA A 245 12.88 15.97 9.67
CA ALA A 245 14.10 15.70 10.42
C ALA A 245 15.36 15.88 9.56
N ARG A 246 15.34 15.41 8.31
CA ARG A 246 16.45 15.62 7.37
C ARG A 246 16.66 17.09 7.03
N SER A 247 15.56 17.83 6.80
CA SER A 247 15.64 19.25 6.53
C SER A 247 16.25 20.02 7.71
N ALA A 248 15.83 19.70 8.93
CA ALA A 248 16.38 20.30 10.15
C ALA A 248 17.87 19.95 10.33
N GLU A 249 18.28 18.70 10.08
CA GLU A 249 19.68 18.28 10.13
C GLU A 249 20.54 19.03 9.10
N GLU A 250 20.06 19.20 7.87
CA GLU A 250 20.77 19.95 6.85
C GLU A 250 20.90 21.44 7.20
N GLN A 251 19.84 22.05 7.75
CA GLN A 251 19.89 23.44 8.21
C GLN A 251 20.91 23.63 9.35
N GLU A 252 20.92 22.72 10.30
CA GLU A 252 21.87 22.74 11.41
C GLU A 252 23.31 22.55 10.94
N ARG A 253 23.57 21.63 10.02
CA ARG A 253 24.88 21.47 9.40
C ARG A 253 25.36 22.73 8.67
N ARG A 254 24.45 23.45 7.99
CA ARG A 254 24.78 24.73 7.35
C ARG A 254 25.09 25.81 8.38
N ARG A 255 24.33 25.87 9.47
CA ARG A 255 24.56 26.79 10.56
C ARG A 255 25.95 26.58 11.18
N ILE A 256 26.25 25.35 11.61
CA ILE A 256 27.53 24.96 12.18
C ILE A 256 28.69 25.29 11.21
N GLY A 257 28.51 24.98 9.92
CA GLY A 257 29.54 25.28 8.90
C GLY A 257 29.85 26.78 8.75
N ARG A 258 28.83 27.66 8.87
CA ARG A 258 29.00 29.11 8.88
C ARG A 258 29.66 29.59 10.15
N ASP A 259 29.17 29.17 11.31
CA ASP A 259 29.70 29.56 12.61
C ASP A 259 31.20 29.19 12.73
N LEU A 260 31.57 27.95 12.32
CA LEU A 260 32.96 27.52 12.27
C LEU A 260 33.81 28.34 11.28
N HIS A 261 33.23 28.75 10.15
CA HIS A 261 33.97 29.59 9.17
C HIS A 261 34.23 30.98 9.73
N ASP A 262 33.23 31.61 10.32
CA ASP A 262 33.28 33.00 10.75
C ASP A 262 34.09 33.17 12.04
N GLU A 263 33.93 32.31 13.03
CA GLU A 263 34.64 32.44 14.30
C GLU A 263 36.02 31.77 14.28
N ALA A 264 36.08 30.47 14.01
CA ALA A 264 37.36 29.76 14.08
C ALA A 264 38.24 30.02 12.87
N GLY A 265 37.65 30.17 11.68
CA GLY A 265 38.42 30.45 10.48
C GLY A 265 39.09 31.83 10.50
N GLN A 266 38.41 32.89 10.97
CA GLN A 266 38.95 34.24 11.09
C GLN A 266 40.04 34.31 12.18
N SER A 267 39.80 33.70 13.34
CA SER A 267 40.76 33.67 14.44
C SER A 267 42.08 33.00 14.05
N LEU A 268 42.02 31.86 13.36
CA LEU A 268 43.20 31.15 12.87
C LEU A 268 43.93 31.89 11.77
N MET A 269 43.20 32.65 10.94
CA MET A 269 43.81 33.49 9.92
C MET A 269 44.60 34.69 10.53
N LEU A 270 44.03 35.30 11.58
CA LEU A 270 44.72 36.34 12.35
C LEU A 270 45.98 35.80 13.06
N LEU A 271 45.87 34.62 13.68
CA LEU A 271 47.00 33.94 14.29
C LEU A 271 48.13 33.67 13.29
N ARG A 272 47.83 33.21 12.11
CA ARG A 272 48.82 33.01 11.04
C ARG A 272 49.50 34.30 10.66
N LEU A 273 48.76 35.38 10.50
CA LEU A 273 49.29 36.68 10.14
C LEU A 273 50.25 37.22 11.25
N GLN A 274 49.84 37.07 12.52
CA GLN A 274 50.70 37.45 13.66
C GLN A 274 51.98 36.64 13.71
N LEU A 275 51.95 35.34 13.43
CA LEU A 275 53.11 34.48 13.34
C LEU A 275 54.04 34.90 12.18
N GLU A 276 53.49 35.25 11.03
CA GLU A 276 54.28 35.76 9.89
C GLU A 276 55.00 37.08 10.23
N LEU A 277 54.36 37.99 10.97
CA LEU A 277 54.97 39.24 11.44
C LEU A 277 56.07 38.96 12.46
N LEU A 278 55.82 38.13 13.46
CA LEU A 278 56.81 37.74 14.47
C LEU A 278 58.05 37.05 13.86
N GLU A 279 57.87 36.24 12.83
CA GLU A 279 58.96 35.55 12.12
C GLU A 279 59.87 36.55 11.37
N ARG A 280 59.33 37.67 10.89
CA ARG A 280 60.13 38.75 10.24
C ARG A 280 60.98 39.52 11.26
N ASP A 281 60.45 39.76 12.45
CA ASP A 281 61.07 40.56 13.47
C ASP A 281 62.00 39.76 14.42
N ALA A 282 61.92 38.42 14.38
CA ALA A 282 62.63 37.56 15.26
C ALA A 282 64.12 37.34 14.86
N GLY A 283 64.96 37.24 15.85
CA GLY A 283 66.38 36.87 15.68
C GLY A 283 66.55 35.45 15.11
N PRO A 284 67.75 35.13 14.58
CA PRO A 284 67.99 33.80 13.94
C PRO A 284 67.69 32.61 14.82
N GLU A 285 67.87 32.72 16.16
CA GLU A 285 67.66 31.69 17.15
C GLU A 285 66.15 31.30 17.29
N PHE A 286 65.22 32.18 16.99
CA PHE A 286 63.76 31.93 17.15
C PHE A 286 63.07 31.50 15.83
N ARG A 287 63.69 31.73 14.69
CA ARG A 287 63.07 31.46 13.36
C ARG A 287 62.65 30.02 13.17
N GLY A 288 63.45 29.06 13.65
CA GLY A 288 63.12 27.64 13.53
C GLY A 288 61.86 27.25 14.31
N ARG A 289 61.72 27.76 15.56
CA ARG A 289 60.53 27.53 16.38
C ARG A 289 59.29 28.21 15.85
N LEU A 290 59.44 29.41 15.34
CA LEU A 290 58.29 30.15 14.74
C LEU A 290 57.82 29.47 13.47
N ALA A 291 58.68 28.97 12.62
CA ALA A 291 58.33 28.22 11.42
C ALA A 291 57.59 26.91 11.76
N GLU A 292 57.97 26.20 12.85
CA GLU A 292 57.28 25.02 13.33
C GLU A 292 55.84 25.37 13.80
N ILE A 293 55.68 26.41 14.63
CA ILE A 293 54.36 26.88 15.12
C ILE A 293 53.49 27.33 13.96
N ARG A 294 54.03 28.02 12.97
CA ARG A 294 53.32 28.40 11.75
C ARG A 294 52.84 27.14 11.00
N GLY A 295 53.67 26.13 10.88
CA GLY A 295 53.30 24.85 10.23
C GLY A 295 52.13 24.17 10.93
N ILE A 296 52.10 24.19 12.27
CA ILE A 296 50.97 23.68 13.04
C ILE A 296 49.70 24.47 12.76
N ALA A 297 49.79 25.84 12.74
CA ALA A 297 48.63 26.69 12.44
C ALA A 297 48.09 26.45 11.03
N GLU A 298 48.96 26.34 10.03
CA GLU A 298 48.58 26.05 8.63
C GLU A 298 47.89 24.69 8.50
N ASN A 299 48.38 23.65 9.19
CA ASN A 299 47.76 22.33 9.22
C ASN A 299 46.38 22.38 9.87
N THR A 300 46.25 23.11 10.99
CA THR A 300 44.94 23.29 11.69
C THR A 300 43.93 24.02 10.80
N ILE A 301 44.36 25.09 10.09
CA ILE A 301 43.50 25.79 9.13
C ILE A 301 43.06 24.87 7.99
N ALA A 302 43.97 24.02 7.48
CA ALA A 302 43.65 23.08 6.43
C ALA A 302 42.65 22.02 6.90
N GLU A 303 42.75 21.55 8.17
CA GLU A 303 41.84 20.60 8.76
C GLU A 303 40.48 21.22 9.03
N LEU A 304 40.40 22.41 9.60
CA LEU A 304 39.17 23.16 9.80
C LEU A 304 38.43 23.37 8.46
N ARG A 305 39.14 23.81 7.42
CA ARG A 305 38.56 23.95 6.07
C ARG A 305 38.03 22.63 5.53
N ARG A 306 38.62 21.50 5.87
CA ARG A 306 38.16 20.16 5.51
C ARG A 306 36.82 19.84 6.22
N ILE A 307 36.72 20.14 7.52
CA ILE A 307 35.51 19.95 8.32
C ILE A 307 34.38 20.84 7.80
N ILE A 308 34.62 22.13 7.61
CA ILE A 308 33.63 23.07 7.08
C ILE A 308 33.10 22.61 5.71
N SER A 309 34.00 22.17 4.83
CA SER A 309 33.60 21.65 3.51
C SER A 309 32.77 20.37 3.56
N ALA A 310 32.89 19.58 4.62
CA ALA A 310 32.05 18.41 4.83
C ALA A 310 30.65 18.79 5.40
N LEU A 311 30.57 19.86 6.18
CA LEU A 311 29.36 20.32 6.83
C LEU A 311 28.50 21.23 5.95
N SER A 312 29.10 22.11 5.15
CA SER A 312 28.40 23.12 4.35
C SER A 312 28.99 23.23 2.94
N PRO A 313 28.16 23.47 1.89
CA PRO A 313 28.62 23.75 0.54
C PRO A 313 29.17 25.20 0.37
N ALA A 314 29.75 25.79 1.41
CA ALA A 314 30.42 27.11 1.31
C ALA A 314 31.42 27.22 0.14
N VAL A 315 31.88 26.08 -0.36
CA VAL A 315 32.65 25.95 -1.60
C VAL A 315 31.86 26.44 -2.82
N LEU A 316 30.55 26.24 -2.86
CA LEU A 316 29.69 26.71 -3.95
C LEU A 316 29.62 28.24 -4.02
N GLU A 317 29.45 28.89 -2.86
CA GLU A 317 29.35 30.36 -2.78
C GLU A 317 30.66 31.04 -3.16
N ARG A 318 31.81 30.46 -2.80
CA ARG A 318 33.14 31.07 -3.04
C ARG A 318 33.75 30.74 -4.39
N LEU A 319 33.59 29.54 -4.89
CA LEU A 319 34.29 29.06 -6.09
C LEU A 319 33.34 28.83 -7.28
N GLY A 320 32.04 28.86 -7.05
CA GLY A 320 31.03 28.49 -8.06
C GLY A 320 30.92 26.98 -8.28
N MET A 321 29.85 26.57 -8.98
CA MET A 321 29.46 25.18 -9.18
C MET A 321 30.55 24.34 -9.85
N GLU A 322 31.15 24.88 -10.93
CA GLU A 322 32.11 24.13 -11.74
C GLU A 322 33.38 23.78 -10.96
N ALA A 323 33.92 24.78 -10.22
CA ALA A 323 35.09 24.57 -9.39
C ALA A 323 34.81 23.68 -8.17
N ALA A 324 33.64 23.83 -7.57
CA ALA A 324 33.21 22.99 -6.45
C ALA A 324 33.10 21.49 -6.86
N VAL A 325 32.49 21.19 -8.01
CA VAL A 325 32.42 19.83 -8.53
C VAL A 325 33.79 19.28 -8.94
N ARG A 326 34.70 20.13 -9.51
CA ARG A 326 36.10 19.73 -9.78
C ARG A 326 36.84 19.36 -8.50
N GLN A 327 36.66 20.14 -7.44
CA GLN A 327 37.30 19.87 -6.15
C GLN A 327 36.77 18.56 -5.55
N LEU A 328 35.46 18.30 -5.66
CA LEU A 328 34.82 17.06 -5.23
C LEU A 328 35.38 15.84 -5.97
N ALA A 329 35.49 15.96 -7.30
CA ALA A 329 36.06 14.95 -8.17
C ALA A 329 37.53 14.67 -7.85
N GLY A 330 38.34 15.68 -7.56
CA GLY A 330 39.71 15.53 -7.13
C GLY A 330 39.88 14.82 -5.78
N ARG A 331 38.93 14.99 -4.84
CA ARG A 331 38.88 14.22 -3.60
C ARG A 331 38.55 12.75 -3.86
N PHE A 332 37.55 12.49 -4.69
CA PHE A 332 37.16 11.15 -5.10
C PHE A 332 38.36 10.41 -5.72
N GLN A 333 39.07 11.02 -6.64
CA GLN A 333 40.23 10.43 -7.30
C GLN A 333 41.34 10.00 -6.34
N ARG A 334 41.53 10.71 -5.20
CA ARG A 334 42.50 10.32 -4.17
C ARG A 334 42.08 9.11 -3.32
N ILE A 335 40.78 8.83 -3.25
CA ILE A 335 40.22 7.76 -2.42
C ILE A 335 39.92 6.53 -3.28
N HIS A 336 39.49 6.74 -4.51
CA HIS A 336 39.12 5.69 -5.46
C HIS A 336 40.36 5.21 -6.22
N GLY A 337 40.73 3.94 -6.07
CA GLY A 337 41.93 3.39 -6.72
C GLY A 337 41.86 3.24 -8.26
N GLY A 338 40.73 3.66 -8.88
CA GLY A 338 40.47 3.59 -10.31
C GLY A 338 40.58 4.92 -11.02
N GLU A 339 40.32 4.95 -12.33
CA GLU A 339 40.34 6.12 -13.18
C GLU A 339 39.04 6.93 -13.06
N LEU A 340 39.16 8.26 -12.86
CA LEU A 340 38.05 9.21 -12.97
C LEU A 340 38.16 10.04 -14.26
N ARG A 341 37.19 9.87 -15.15
CA ARG A 341 37.04 10.70 -16.34
C ARG A 341 36.01 11.79 -16.12
N MET A 342 36.40 13.05 -16.26
CA MET A 342 35.56 14.19 -15.92
C MET A 342 35.34 15.10 -17.10
N ARG A 343 34.07 15.48 -17.36
CA ARG A 343 33.67 16.50 -18.34
C ARG A 343 32.76 17.52 -17.68
N ILE A 344 33.24 18.75 -17.47
CA ILE A 344 32.43 19.82 -16.89
C ILE A 344 32.39 20.94 -17.92
N GLY A 345 31.20 21.24 -18.44
CA GLY A 345 30.90 22.33 -19.33
C GLY A 345 30.69 23.66 -18.57
N ARG A 346 30.62 24.77 -19.30
CA ARG A 346 30.18 26.04 -18.73
C ARG A 346 28.71 25.97 -18.36
N LEU A 347 28.37 26.44 -17.15
CA LEU A 347 27.02 26.49 -16.63
C LEU A 347 26.51 27.93 -16.58
N PRO A 348 25.21 28.18 -16.76
CA PRO A 348 24.60 29.47 -16.52
C PRO A 348 24.60 29.77 -15.02
N ARG A 349 24.24 31.00 -14.68
CA ARG A 349 24.05 31.37 -13.28
C ARG A 349 22.76 30.67 -12.77
N LEU A 350 22.93 29.74 -11.85
CA LEU A 350 21.83 28.94 -11.29
C LEU A 350 21.36 29.53 -9.97
N PRO A 351 20.05 29.35 -9.60
CA PRO A 351 19.57 29.61 -8.25
C PRO A 351 20.37 28.82 -7.22
N ALA A 352 20.57 29.37 -6.03
CA ALA A 352 21.35 28.73 -4.97
C ALA A 352 20.84 27.32 -4.61
N GLU A 353 19.52 27.13 -4.53
CA GLU A 353 18.90 25.87 -4.28
C GLU A 353 19.22 24.82 -5.37
N THR A 354 19.17 25.23 -6.64
CA THR A 354 19.52 24.35 -7.76
C THR A 354 21.01 23.96 -7.72
N GLN A 355 21.88 24.92 -7.40
CA GLN A 355 23.31 24.66 -7.25
C GLN A 355 23.56 23.64 -6.14
N GLU A 356 22.89 23.78 -4.99
CA GLU A 356 23.06 22.87 -3.88
C GLU A 356 22.58 21.47 -4.23
N VAL A 357 21.42 21.31 -4.86
CA VAL A 357 20.87 20.01 -5.29
C VAL A 357 21.86 19.30 -6.24
N VAL A 358 22.42 20.01 -7.22
CA VAL A 358 23.39 19.43 -8.16
C VAL A 358 24.71 19.06 -7.46
N TYR A 359 25.20 19.88 -6.56
CA TYR A 359 26.43 19.61 -5.81
C TYR A 359 26.28 18.41 -4.88
N ARG A 360 25.16 18.35 -4.10
CA ARG A 360 24.86 17.22 -3.22
C ARG A 360 24.64 15.93 -4.01
N ALA A 361 24.00 16.03 -5.17
CA ALA A 361 23.88 14.89 -6.07
C ALA A 361 25.26 14.37 -6.52
N ALA A 362 26.14 15.25 -6.97
CA ALA A 362 27.50 14.85 -7.35
C ALA A 362 28.26 14.21 -6.19
N GLN A 363 28.15 14.76 -4.98
CA GLN A 363 28.74 14.22 -3.77
C GLN A 363 28.26 12.82 -3.45
N GLU A 364 26.94 12.62 -3.39
CA GLU A 364 26.29 11.34 -3.11
C GLU A 364 26.65 10.27 -4.14
N LEU A 365 26.58 10.64 -5.44
CA LEU A 365 26.85 9.69 -6.52
C LEU A 365 28.31 9.24 -6.57
N LEU A 366 29.27 10.16 -6.34
CA LEU A 366 30.67 9.81 -6.25
C LEU A 366 30.96 8.97 -4.99
N GLN A 367 30.33 9.31 -3.85
CA GLN A 367 30.49 8.51 -2.63
C GLN A 367 29.93 7.10 -2.79
N ASN A 368 28.80 6.95 -3.46
CA ASN A 368 28.21 5.65 -3.78
C ASN A 368 29.11 4.85 -4.73
N ALA A 369 29.68 5.48 -5.74
CA ALA A 369 30.66 4.85 -6.60
C ALA A 369 31.90 4.38 -5.81
N ALA A 370 32.44 5.19 -4.90
CA ALA A 370 33.59 4.79 -4.08
C ALA A 370 33.29 3.62 -3.14
N LYS A 371 32.09 3.59 -2.53
CA LYS A 371 31.73 2.58 -1.53
C LYS A 371 31.27 1.25 -2.11
N TYR A 372 30.55 1.29 -3.23
CA TYR A 372 29.76 0.14 -3.69
C TYR A 372 30.10 -0.36 -5.08
N SER A 373 30.75 0.47 -5.94
CA SER A 373 30.88 0.08 -7.36
C SER A 373 32.00 -0.93 -7.62
N GLN A 374 33.10 -0.86 -6.88
CA GLN A 374 34.35 -1.59 -7.19
C GLN A 374 34.79 -1.36 -8.67
N ALA A 375 34.47 -0.20 -9.22
CA ALA A 375 34.72 0.10 -10.61
C ALA A 375 36.16 0.48 -10.87
N LYS A 376 36.69 0.07 -12.02
CA LYS A 376 37.99 0.53 -12.52
C LYS A 376 37.94 1.93 -13.11
N THR A 377 36.77 2.32 -13.63
CA THR A 377 36.58 3.62 -14.28
C THR A 377 35.24 4.21 -13.87
N VAL A 378 35.27 5.47 -13.43
CA VAL A 378 34.09 6.28 -13.14
C VAL A 378 34.10 7.50 -14.08
N ASN A 379 32.94 7.78 -14.70
CA ASN A 379 32.76 8.95 -15.54
C ASN A 379 31.81 9.93 -14.87
N LEU A 380 32.21 11.18 -14.73
CA LEU A 380 31.38 12.28 -14.27
C LEU A 380 31.22 13.30 -15.40
N SER A 381 30.02 13.65 -15.76
CA SER A 381 29.72 14.73 -16.68
C SER A 381 28.70 15.70 -16.11
N LEU A 382 29.00 17.01 -16.22
CA LEU A 382 28.11 18.09 -15.80
C LEU A 382 28.07 19.13 -16.92
N GLY A 383 26.87 19.49 -17.37
CA GLY A 383 26.70 20.45 -18.45
C GLY A 383 25.24 20.77 -18.74
N ILE A 384 24.99 21.55 -19.76
CA ILE A 384 23.65 21.89 -20.24
C ILE A 384 23.20 20.84 -21.27
N ALA A 385 21.96 20.39 -21.14
CA ALA A 385 21.28 19.61 -22.14
C ALA A 385 19.88 20.24 -22.36
N ASP A 386 19.71 20.91 -23.49
CA ASP A 386 18.53 21.71 -23.83
C ASP A 386 18.26 22.80 -22.76
N LYS A 387 17.16 22.70 -22.06
CA LYS A 387 16.74 23.62 -20.98
C LYS A 387 17.13 23.12 -19.58
N TYR A 388 17.87 22.02 -19.48
CA TYR A 388 18.22 21.38 -18.22
C TYR A 388 19.71 21.37 -17.96
N ILE A 389 20.10 21.47 -16.71
CA ILE A 389 21.41 21.06 -16.23
C ILE A 389 21.38 19.54 -16.07
N ARG A 390 22.31 18.88 -16.73
CA ARG A 390 22.50 17.44 -16.67
C ARG A 390 23.76 17.09 -15.91
N LEU A 391 23.60 16.45 -14.75
CA LEU A 391 24.69 15.75 -14.06
C LEU A 391 24.54 14.25 -14.33
N CYS A 392 25.59 13.61 -14.84
CA CYS A 392 25.60 12.17 -15.02
C CYS A 392 26.86 11.58 -14.40
N VAL A 393 26.68 10.56 -13.55
CA VAL A 393 27.76 9.73 -13.02
C VAL A 393 27.54 8.31 -13.48
N SER A 394 28.56 7.68 -14.06
CA SER A 394 28.48 6.30 -14.49
C SER A 394 29.77 5.54 -14.17
N ASP A 395 29.63 4.31 -13.72
CA ASP A 395 30.72 3.41 -13.41
C ASP A 395 30.60 2.09 -14.19
N ASN A 396 31.71 1.37 -14.29
CA ASN A 396 31.78 0.03 -14.91
C ASN A 396 31.91 -1.08 -13.84
N GLY A 397 31.37 -0.86 -12.65
CA GLY A 397 31.51 -1.73 -11.50
C GLY A 397 30.45 -2.84 -11.39
N ALA A 398 30.21 -3.27 -10.15
CA ALA A 398 29.32 -4.38 -9.83
C ALA A 398 27.87 -4.18 -10.25
N GLY A 399 27.36 -2.93 -10.28
CA GLY A 399 25.97 -2.64 -10.56
C GLY A 399 24.99 -3.29 -9.57
N PHE A 400 23.69 -3.05 -9.77
CA PHE A 400 22.61 -3.62 -8.94
C PHE A 400 21.31 -3.76 -9.74
N ARG A 401 20.32 -4.50 -9.18
CA ARG A 401 18.97 -4.61 -9.77
C ARG A 401 18.13 -3.40 -9.40
N ALA A 402 17.88 -2.54 -10.37
CA ALA A 402 17.14 -1.28 -10.19
C ALA A 402 15.68 -1.50 -9.72
N ASP A 403 15.06 -2.64 -10.05
CA ASP A 403 13.68 -2.97 -9.68
C ASP A 403 13.51 -3.19 -8.17
N ARG A 404 14.52 -3.77 -7.51
CA ARG A 404 14.53 -3.97 -6.05
C ARG A 404 14.88 -2.71 -5.27
N ALA A 405 15.56 -1.76 -5.87
CA ALA A 405 15.88 -0.47 -5.23
C ALA A 405 14.63 0.42 -5.01
N ARG A 406 13.47 0.02 -5.52
CA ARG A 406 12.18 0.68 -5.25
C ARG A 406 11.50 0.21 -3.96
N SER A 407 11.79 -0.97 -3.44
CA SER A 407 11.02 -1.60 -2.36
C SER A 407 11.77 -1.90 -1.07
N GLU A 408 13.10 -1.96 -1.04
CA GLU A 408 13.84 -2.37 0.15
C GLU A 408 15.03 -1.46 0.47
N ALA A 409 15.18 -1.16 1.71
CA ALA A 409 16.26 -0.64 2.59
C ALA A 409 17.67 -0.29 2.02
N THR A 410 17.97 -0.46 0.75
CA THR A 410 19.32 -0.28 0.18
C THR A 410 19.57 1.13 -0.36
N GLY A 411 18.66 2.08 -0.19
CA GLY A 411 18.77 3.32 -0.95
C GLY A 411 18.25 4.60 -0.33
N PHE A 412 18.44 4.83 1.00
CA PHE A 412 18.12 6.15 1.57
C PHE A 412 18.78 7.31 0.80
N GLY A 413 20.01 7.13 0.28
CA GLY A 413 20.69 8.11 -0.54
C GLY A 413 20.00 8.39 -1.87
N LEU A 414 19.63 7.35 -2.63
CA LEU A 414 18.99 7.49 -3.94
C LEU A 414 17.55 8.00 -3.83
N LEU A 415 16.82 7.64 -2.77
CA LEU A 415 15.50 8.18 -2.48
C LEU A 415 15.58 9.67 -2.17
N GLY A 416 16.49 10.07 -1.26
CA GLY A 416 16.72 11.49 -0.93
C GLY A 416 17.21 12.30 -2.12
N LEU A 417 17.94 11.70 -3.07
CA LEU A 417 18.33 12.34 -4.31
C LEU A 417 17.12 12.66 -5.20
N ARG A 418 16.17 11.74 -5.33
CA ARG A 418 14.93 11.96 -6.11
C ARG A 418 14.05 13.03 -5.48
N GLU A 419 13.89 12.99 -4.15
CA GLU A 419 13.10 13.99 -3.41
C GLU A 419 13.69 15.39 -3.59
N ARG A 420 15.01 15.57 -3.41
CA ARG A 420 15.68 16.84 -3.62
C ARG A 420 15.60 17.34 -5.07
N ALA A 421 15.72 16.43 -6.04
CA ALA A 421 15.56 16.80 -7.44
C ALA A 421 14.14 17.32 -7.72
N ALA A 422 13.11 16.66 -7.18
CA ALA A 422 11.72 17.06 -7.33
C ALA A 422 11.41 18.44 -6.74
N MET A 423 12.06 18.82 -5.62
CA MET A 423 11.89 20.14 -5.00
C MET A 423 12.28 21.29 -5.93
N VAL A 424 13.24 21.09 -6.84
CA VAL A 424 13.66 22.10 -7.84
C VAL A 424 13.11 21.82 -9.23
N GLY A 425 12.03 20.99 -9.34
CA GLY A 425 11.42 20.65 -10.62
C GLY A 425 12.25 19.72 -11.50
N GLY A 426 13.20 19.00 -10.91
CA GLY A 426 14.10 18.08 -11.60
C GLY A 426 13.66 16.62 -11.54
N SER A 427 14.44 15.76 -12.20
CA SER A 427 14.20 14.31 -12.23
C SER A 427 15.50 13.52 -12.17
N VAL A 428 15.41 12.26 -11.70
CA VAL A 428 16.54 11.33 -11.60
C VAL A 428 16.24 10.05 -12.34
N CYS A 429 17.10 9.70 -13.30
CA CYS A 429 17.08 8.45 -14.04
C CYS A 429 18.20 7.53 -13.55
N ILE A 430 17.88 6.30 -13.17
CA ILE A 430 18.83 5.29 -12.71
C ILE A 430 18.78 4.10 -13.67
N ARG A 431 19.95 3.76 -14.25
CA ARG A 431 20.15 2.57 -15.08
C ARG A 431 21.28 1.75 -14.46
N SER A 432 20.97 0.57 -13.94
CA SER A 432 21.95 -0.36 -13.39
C SER A 432 21.57 -1.79 -13.66
N LYS A 433 22.55 -2.64 -13.90
CA LYS A 433 22.41 -4.08 -14.02
C LYS A 433 23.60 -4.76 -13.32
N PRO A 434 23.37 -5.87 -12.58
CA PRO A 434 24.46 -6.63 -11.98
C PRO A 434 25.56 -6.99 -12.99
N GLY A 435 26.81 -6.71 -12.65
CA GLY A 435 28.00 -6.94 -13.49
C GLY A 435 28.18 -5.99 -14.68
N LYS A 436 27.28 -4.98 -14.86
CA LYS A 436 27.35 -4.02 -15.99
C LYS A 436 27.49 -2.57 -15.56
N GLY A 437 27.75 -2.34 -14.27
CA GLY A 437 27.90 -1.00 -13.69
C GLY A 437 26.59 -0.26 -13.50
N THR A 438 26.71 1.01 -13.15
CA THR A 438 25.61 1.91 -12.85
C THR A 438 25.75 3.22 -13.62
N ARG A 439 24.62 3.77 -14.08
CA ARG A 439 24.53 5.13 -14.62
C ARG A 439 23.36 5.84 -13.97
N ILE A 440 23.65 6.98 -13.34
CA ILE A 440 22.64 7.84 -12.72
C ILE A 440 22.73 9.21 -13.33
N THR A 441 21.59 9.70 -13.80
CA THR A 441 21.47 11.01 -14.45
C THR A 441 20.46 11.85 -13.68
N LEU A 442 20.88 13.02 -13.22
CA LEU A 442 20.04 14.07 -12.67
C LEU A 442 19.82 15.13 -13.76
N LEU A 443 18.57 15.54 -13.92
CA LEU A 443 18.16 16.66 -14.77
C LEU A 443 17.45 17.68 -13.88
N VAL A 444 17.91 18.93 -13.89
CA VAL A 444 17.26 20.03 -13.19
C VAL A 444 17.09 21.23 -14.14
N PRO A 445 16.00 22.01 -14.07
CA PRO A 445 15.83 23.18 -14.94
C PRO A 445 16.97 24.18 -14.81
N ALA A 446 17.44 24.72 -15.92
CA ALA A 446 18.55 25.68 -15.95
C ALA A 446 18.14 27.13 -15.62
N GLY A 447 16.84 27.45 -15.55
CA GLY A 447 16.31 28.80 -15.30
C GLY A 447 15.18 28.81 -14.28
N ALA A 448 15.08 29.90 -13.51
CA ALA A 448 13.97 30.19 -12.63
C ALA A 448 12.75 30.58 -13.49
N GLN A 449 11.81 29.65 -13.68
CA GLN A 449 10.43 29.97 -13.91
C GLN A 449 9.58 28.79 -13.35
N GLY A 450 8.76 29.12 -12.35
CA GLY A 450 7.71 28.21 -11.91
C GLY A 450 6.80 27.88 -13.10
N VAL A 451 6.73 26.63 -13.43
CA VAL A 451 5.77 26.10 -14.42
C VAL A 451 4.96 25.03 -13.75
N ASN A 452 3.74 25.40 -13.39
CA ASN A 452 2.64 24.48 -13.42
C ASN A 452 2.52 23.94 -14.85
N GLY A 453 2.80 22.67 -15.06
CA GLY A 453 2.69 22.04 -16.38
C GLY A 453 2.81 20.54 -16.24
N ASN A 454 1.69 19.86 -16.46
CA ASN A 454 1.57 18.42 -16.68
C ASN A 454 2.78 17.85 -17.44
N VAL A 455 3.45 16.90 -16.84
CA VAL A 455 4.42 16.04 -17.55
C VAL A 455 3.62 14.89 -18.14
N GLU A 456 3.20 15.06 -19.38
CA GLU A 456 2.82 13.95 -20.24
C GLU A 456 4.05 13.06 -20.55
N ASP A 457 3.77 11.78 -20.52
CA ASP A 457 4.61 10.64 -20.84
C ASP A 457 5.56 10.89 -22.05
N SER A 458 6.84 10.99 -21.82
CA SER A 458 7.83 10.73 -22.86
C SER A 458 8.38 9.31 -22.76
N ARG A 459 7.54 8.34 -23.12
CA ARG A 459 7.97 7.07 -23.70
C ARG A 459 8.31 7.32 -25.17
N THR A 460 9.57 7.39 -25.47
CA THR A 460 10.28 7.11 -26.75
C THR A 460 11.48 7.99 -26.84
N LEU A 461 12.64 7.40 -26.60
CA LEU A 461 13.87 7.67 -27.36
C LEU A 461 14.92 6.62 -26.94
N ASN A 462 15.29 5.83 -27.92
CA ASN A 462 16.28 4.72 -27.97
C ASN A 462 17.56 4.89 -27.14
#